data_35cb955cf397b74437f063647839618e
#
_entry.id   35cb955cf397b74437f063647839618e
#
_cell.length_a   1.000
_cell.length_b   1.000
_cell.length_c   1.000
_cell.angle_alpha   90.00
_cell.angle_beta   90.00
_cell.angle_gamma   90.00
#
_symmetry.space_group_name_H-M   'P 1'
#
loop_
_entity.id
_entity.type
_entity.pdbx_description
1 polymer ?
#
loop_
_entity_poly.entity_id
_entity_poly.type
_entity_poly.pdbx_seq_one_letter_code
_entity_poly.pdbx_strand_id
1 'polypeptide(L)'
;MVRLRATVPIVAAGLFLIFAATTMSHPNAEGTSKMQKQDFGKLHDGQAVDLYVLSNKHGMEAAITNFGATLVSLKVPDKGGKAGDVVLGYDNVSAYENGKAFFGATVGRYGNRIAHAKFTLDGVTYTLPKNDGDNHLHGVFNKVVWAAKDVSTAAGQALELDYLSKDGEEGYPGNLSVKVVFTVPTGENALRIDYTATTDKNTVLNLTHHSYFNLAGQGSGDILQHQLTLHASKFTPVDTTLIPTGELRAIGKTPFDFSKATAIGARINQDDEQLKFGKGYDHNWVLDRKAAGPPSLAAEVYDPPSGRVMQVWTTEPGVQFYSGNFLDGTIQGKEGKTYGHRSALCLETQHFPDSPNHPDFPSTVLKPGQKFGSTTIYKFSTK
;
A
#
# COMPACT_ATOMS: atom_id res chain seq x y z
N MET A 1 -47.59 103.24 -7.14
CA MET A 1 -47.82 101.76 -7.11
C MET A 1 -46.66 101.10 -7.88
N VAL A 2 -45.69 100.65 -7.13
CA VAL A 2 -44.49 100.04 -7.70
C VAL A 2 -44.48 98.59 -7.34
N ARG A 3 -44.49 97.67 -8.34
CA ARG A 3 -44.37 96.26 -8.14
C ARG A 3 -42.90 95.81 -8.18
N LEU A 4 -42.36 95.38 -7.05
CA LEU A 4 -41.11 94.72 -7.00
C LEU A 4 -41.23 93.28 -7.56
N ARG A 5 -40.34 92.96 -8.49
CA ARG A 5 -40.13 91.58 -8.95
C ARG A 5 -38.96 91.02 -8.17
N ALA A 6 -39.20 89.95 -7.45
CA ALA A 6 -38.15 89.15 -6.81
C ALA A 6 -37.60 88.08 -7.78
N THR A 7 -36.30 88.10 -7.97
CA THR A 7 -35.55 87.13 -8.73
C THR A 7 -35.03 86.05 -7.77
N VAL A 8 -35.38 84.77 -8.04
CA VAL A 8 -34.88 83.64 -7.30
C VAL A 8 -33.73 82.97 -8.08
N PRO A 9 -32.55 82.73 -7.47
CA PRO A 9 -31.48 82.08 -8.14
C PRO A 9 -31.70 80.53 -8.08
N ILE A 10 -31.56 79.90 -9.25
CA ILE A 10 -31.55 78.44 -9.40
C ILE A 10 -30.19 77.89 -9.00
N VAL A 11 -30.13 77.09 -7.92
CA VAL A 11 -28.93 76.33 -7.55
C VAL A 11 -29.01 75.00 -8.26
N ALA A 12 -28.13 74.75 -9.22
CA ALA A 12 -27.98 73.43 -9.86
C ALA A 12 -27.18 72.50 -8.92
N ALA A 13 -27.85 71.56 -8.32
CA ALA A 13 -27.22 70.46 -7.58
C ALA A 13 -26.68 69.38 -8.57
N GLY A 14 -25.38 69.35 -8.75
CA GLY A 14 -24.71 68.25 -9.52
C GLY A 14 -24.68 66.95 -8.68
N LEU A 15 -25.42 65.95 -9.16
CA LEU A 15 -25.38 64.59 -8.60
C LEU A 15 -24.12 63.88 -9.12
N PHE A 16 -23.07 63.77 -8.28
CA PHE A 16 -21.94 62.90 -8.55
C PHE A 16 -22.34 61.43 -8.21
N LEU A 17 -22.60 60.62 -9.25
CA LEU A 17 -22.73 59.15 -9.12
C LEU A 17 -21.32 58.56 -8.94
N ILE A 18 -20.98 58.20 -7.69
CA ILE A 18 -19.79 57.40 -7.40
C ILE A 18 -20.12 55.96 -7.78
N PHE A 19 -19.59 55.48 -8.91
CA PHE A 19 -19.56 54.07 -9.21
C PHE A 19 -18.54 53.39 -8.28
N ALA A 20 -19.00 52.74 -7.21
CA ALA A 20 -18.20 51.80 -6.44
C ALA A 20 -17.96 50.56 -7.32
N ALA A 21 -16.77 50.43 -7.89
CA ALA A 21 -16.30 49.23 -8.51
C ALA A 21 -16.11 48.19 -7.39
N THR A 22 -17.11 47.31 -7.19
CA THR A 22 -16.94 46.11 -6.41
C THR A 22 -16.00 45.19 -7.21
N THR A 23 -14.73 45.18 -6.83
CA THR A 23 -13.81 44.12 -7.22
C THR A 23 -14.33 42.79 -6.63
N MET A 24 -14.99 42.00 -7.44
CA MET A 24 -15.21 40.58 -7.12
C MET A 24 -13.82 39.94 -7.00
N SER A 25 -13.34 39.77 -5.76
CA SER A 25 -12.24 38.89 -5.47
C SER A 25 -12.71 37.47 -5.89
N HIS A 26 -12.14 36.99 -6.98
CA HIS A 26 -12.22 35.57 -7.32
C HIS A 26 -11.64 34.84 -6.10
N PRO A 27 -12.31 33.80 -5.57
CA PRO A 27 -11.68 32.96 -4.57
C PRO A 27 -10.41 32.39 -5.20
N ASN A 28 -9.28 32.69 -4.59
CA ASN A 28 -8.01 32.06 -4.92
C ASN A 28 -8.28 30.55 -5.00
N ALA A 29 -7.94 29.95 -6.13
CA ALA A 29 -7.86 28.50 -6.23
C ALA A 29 -6.99 28.06 -5.05
N GLU A 30 -7.59 27.35 -4.06
CA GLU A 30 -6.86 26.75 -2.96
C GLU A 30 -5.80 25.84 -3.58
N GLY A 31 -4.56 26.28 -3.58
CA GLY A 31 -3.43 25.52 -4.06
C GLY A 31 -3.38 24.22 -3.26
N THR A 32 -3.38 23.08 -3.93
CA THR A 32 -3.04 21.80 -3.32
C THR A 32 -1.75 22.00 -2.52
N SER A 33 -1.77 21.70 -1.21
CA SER A 33 -0.56 21.78 -0.39
C SER A 33 0.55 20.98 -1.08
N LYS A 34 1.76 21.56 -1.17
CA LYS A 34 2.89 20.87 -1.80
C LYS A 34 3.28 19.67 -0.96
N MET A 35 3.62 18.53 -1.60
CA MET A 35 4.22 17.37 -0.93
C MET A 35 5.43 17.83 -0.09
N GLN A 36 5.49 17.39 1.17
CA GLN A 36 6.59 17.74 2.06
C GLN A 36 7.69 16.69 1.97
N LYS A 37 8.94 17.15 1.92
CA LYS A 37 10.13 16.30 1.99
C LYS A 37 10.86 16.61 3.30
N GLN A 38 11.26 15.55 4.03
CA GLN A 38 11.95 15.61 5.32
C GLN A 38 13.18 14.70 5.30
N ASP A 39 14.20 15.05 6.08
CA ASP A 39 15.32 14.12 6.37
C ASP A 39 14.80 12.98 7.25
N PHE A 40 15.02 11.73 6.82
CA PHE A 40 14.66 10.54 7.61
C PHE A 40 15.88 9.88 8.26
N GLY A 41 17.08 10.41 8.02
CA GLY A 41 18.33 9.95 8.58
C GLY A 41 19.28 9.36 7.55
N LYS A 42 20.26 8.58 8.01
CA LYS A 42 21.28 7.97 7.15
C LYS A 42 21.38 6.48 7.45
N LEU A 43 21.67 5.71 6.41
CA LEU A 43 22.04 4.30 6.50
C LEU A 43 23.44 4.16 7.12
N HIS A 44 23.79 2.93 7.47
CA HIS A 44 25.10 2.61 8.05
C HIS A 44 26.28 3.00 7.12
N ASP A 45 26.09 2.92 5.81
CA ASP A 45 27.08 3.33 4.82
C ASP A 45 27.15 4.86 4.59
N GLY A 46 26.35 5.64 5.31
CA GLY A 46 26.27 7.11 5.24
C GLY A 46 25.32 7.64 4.16
N GLN A 47 24.66 6.77 3.38
CA GLN A 47 23.68 7.21 2.38
C GLN A 47 22.49 7.89 3.07
N ALA A 48 22.15 9.11 2.62
CA ALA A 48 21.02 9.87 3.13
C ALA A 48 19.68 9.28 2.64
N VAL A 49 18.70 9.27 3.52
CA VAL A 49 17.35 8.76 3.28
C VAL A 49 16.33 9.85 3.59
N ASP A 50 15.37 9.99 2.71
CA ASP A 50 14.31 11.01 2.80
C ASP A 50 12.96 10.39 3.15
N LEU A 51 12.10 11.18 3.78
CA LEU A 51 10.68 10.91 4.03
C LEU A 51 9.83 11.93 3.27
N TYR A 52 8.82 11.45 2.55
CA TYR A 52 7.90 12.25 1.76
C TYR A 52 6.50 12.12 2.34
N VAL A 53 5.85 13.25 2.62
CA VAL A 53 4.50 13.28 3.19
C VAL A 53 3.52 13.78 2.15
N LEU A 54 2.62 12.89 1.76
CA LEU A 54 1.51 13.13 0.86
C LEU A 54 0.23 13.30 1.66
N SER A 55 -0.61 14.26 1.31
CA SER A 55 -1.85 14.53 2.04
C SER A 55 -2.97 15.02 1.14
N ASN A 56 -4.20 14.93 1.62
CA ASN A 56 -5.37 15.54 1.00
C ASN A 56 -6.16 16.39 2.01
N LYS A 57 -7.16 17.13 1.52
CA LYS A 57 -8.04 17.96 2.35
C LYS A 57 -9.07 17.18 3.19
N HIS A 58 -9.14 15.87 3.02
CA HIS A 58 -10.07 15.00 3.74
C HIS A 58 -9.45 14.35 4.98
N GLY A 59 -8.27 14.84 5.41
CA GLY A 59 -7.59 14.40 6.63
C GLY A 59 -6.76 13.12 6.49
N MET A 60 -6.50 12.67 5.27
CA MET A 60 -5.57 11.57 5.01
C MET A 60 -4.15 12.09 4.81
N GLU A 61 -3.18 11.39 5.42
CA GLU A 61 -1.75 11.64 5.30
C GLU A 61 -1.01 10.31 5.15
N ALA A 62 -0.13 10.21 4.15
CA ALA A 62 0.74 9.06 3.92
C ALA A 62 2.19 9.53 3.92
N ALA A 63 3.02 8.97 4.81
CA ALA A 63 4.44 9.22 4.87
C ALA A 63 5.21 8.04 4.26
N ILE A 64 5.96 8.29 3.19
CA ILE A 64 6.70 7.28 2.44
C ILE A 64 8.19 7.63 2.44
N THR A 65 9.05 6.69 2.82
CA THR A 65 10.49 6.83 2.68
C THR A 65 10.99 6.24 1.37
N ASN A 66 12.06 6.83 0.81
CA ASN A 66 12.73 6.27 -0.35
C ASN A 66 13.61 5.05 -0.02
N PHE A 67 13.78 4.68 1.25
CA PHE A 67 14.39 3.42 1.64
C PHE A 67 13.36 2.29 1.56
N GLY A 68 13.55 1.34 0.67
CA GLY A 68 12.62 0.24 0.41
C GLY A 68 11.29 0.66 -0.22
N ALA A 69 11.16 1.90 -0.72
CA ALA A 69 9.89 2.48 -1.15
C ALA A 69 8.78 2.17 -0.14
N THR A 70 9.03 2.56 1.14
CA THR A 70 8.30 2.07 2.31
C THR A 70 7.27 3.08 2.82
N LEU A 71 6.03 2.63 3.03
CA LEU A 71 5.00 3.38 3.75
C LEU A 71 5.28 3.33 5.25
N VAL A 72 5.71 4.45 5.83
CA VAL A 72 6.08 4.57 7.24
C VAL A 72 4.87 4.84 8.12
N SER A 73 3.94 5.69 7.64
CA SER A 73 2.75 6.12 8.38
C SER A 73 1.59 6.33 7.43
N LEU A 74 0.38 6.01 7.88
CA LEU A 74 -0.86 6.24 7.14
C LEU A 74 -1.94 6.71 8.11
N LYS A 75 -2.16 8.03 8.16
CA LYS A 75 -3.18 8.62 9.01
C LYS A 75 -4.49 8.72 8.25
N VAL A 76 -5.55 8.16 8.84
CA VAL A 76 -6.91 8.22 8.28
C VAL A 76 -7.92 8.55 9.38
N PRO A 77 -8.98 9.34 9.10
CA PRO A 77 -9.98 9.68 10.07
C PRO A 77 -10.81 8.45 10.50
N ASP A 78 -11.23 8.42 11.76
CA ASP A 78 -12.25 7.51 12.29
C ASP A 78 -13.66 8.10 12.12
N LYS A 79 -14.70 7.39 12.60
CA LYS A 79 -16.10 7.85 12.55
C LYS A 79 -16.36 9.16 13.33
N GLY A 80 -15.45 9.57 14.20
CA GLY A 80 -15.47 10.84 14.93
C GLY A 80 -14.67 11.93 14.22
N GLY A 81 -14.05 11.65 13.07
CA GLY A 81 -13.18 12.56 12.34
C GLY A 81 -11.74 12.66 12.88
N LYS A 82 -11.39 11.89 13.92
CA LYS A 82 -10.04 11.88 14.48
C LYS A 82 -9.12 11.04 13.59
N ALA A 83 -8.08 11.68 13.04
CA ALA A 83 -7.04 10.98 12.31
C ALA A 83 -6.22 10.06 13.23
N GLY A 84 -5.96 8.83 12.80
CA GLY A 84 -5.12 7.85 13.48
C GLY A 84 -4.22 7.14 12.49
N ASP A 85 -2.98 6.86 12.89
CA ASP A 85 -2.05 6.08 12.09
C ASP A 85 -2.43 4.59 12.15
N VAL A 86 -2.74 4.02 10.99
CA VAL A 86 -3.29 2.66 10.88
C VAL A 86 -2.28 1.63 10.37
N VAL A 87 -0.99 1.97 10.26
CA VAL A 87 0.06 1.02 9.84
C VAL A 87 1.16 0.91 10.90
N LEU A 88 1.71 -0.29 11.07
CA LEU A 88 2.91 -0.50 11.88
C LEU A 88 4.14 -0.01 11.14
N GLY A 89 5.20 0.33 11.88
CA GLY A 89 6.45 0.82 11.32
C GLY A 89 7.45 1.24 12.40
N TYR A 90 8.51 1.96 11.99
CA TYR A 90 9.53 2.50 12.87
C TYR A 90 9.63 4.01 12.73
N ASP A 91 10.20 4.69 13.75
CA ASP A 91 10.37 6.14 13.77
C ASP A 91 11.60 6.63 13.00
N ASN A 92 12.53 5.75 12.63
CA ASN A 92 13.79 6.11 11.99
C ASN A 92 14.30 5.05 11.00
N VAL A 93 15.17 5.48 10.10
CA VAL A 93 15.70 4.61 9.04
C VAL A 93 16.56 3.48 9.57
N SER A 94 17.33 3.68 10.65
CA SER A 94 18.20 2.64 11.23
C SER A 94 17.38 1.42 11.69
N ALA A 95 16.18 1.64 12.23
CA ALA A 95 15.30 0.55 12.62
C ALA A 95 14.74 -0.20 11.39
N TYR A 96 14.48 0.49 10.26
CA TYR A 96 14.14 -0.17 8.99
C TYR A 96 15.33 -0.94 8.39
N GLU A 97 16.54 -0.38 8.45
CA GLU A 97 17.75 -1.02 7.96
C GLU A 97 18.03 -2.35 8.67
N ASN A 98 17.91 -2.37 10.01
CA ASN A 98 18.18 -3.53 10.86
C ASN A 98 16.96 -4.45 11.04
N GLY A 99 15.76 -3.93 10.85
CA GLY A 99 14.50 -4.66 11.04
C GLY A 99 14.29 -5.77 10.02
N LYS A 100 13.58 -6.82 10.43
CA LYS A 100 13.28 -8.02 9.61
C LYS A 100 11.80 -8.12 9.21
N ALA A 101 10.95 -7.22 9.69
CA ALA A 101 9.51 -7.39 9.61
C ALA A 101 8.87 -6.85 8.31
N PHE A 102 9.61 -6.32 7.37
CA PHE A 102 9.11 -5.76 6.09
C PHE A 102 8.02 -4.68 6.24
N PHE A 103 7.90 -4.01 7.41
CA PHE A 103 6.85 -3.02 7.65
C PHE A 103 6.74 -1.99 6.54
N GLY A 104 5.59 -1.96 5.85
CA GLY A 104 5.26 -1.00 4.81
C GLY A 104 6.15 -1.02 3.57
N ALA A 105 7.00 -2.02 3.39
CA ALA A 105 7.97 -2.07 2.31
C ALA A 105 7.34 -2.45 0.96
N THR A 106 7.91 -1.92 -0.12
CA THR A 106 7.77 -2.51 -1.44
C THR A 106 8.65 -3.76 -1.53
N VAL A 107 8.04 -4.88 -1.90
CA VAL A 107 8.68 -6.20 -1.93
C VAL A 107 8.94 -6.62 -3.36
N GLY A 108 10.12 -7.11 -3.63
CA GLY A 108 10.62 -7.58 -4.92
C GLY A 108 12.11 -7.99 -4.85
N ARG A 109 12.72 -8.57 -5.93
CA ARG A 109 12.13 -8.77 -7.26
C ARG A 109 10.91 -9.70 -7.25
N TYR A 110 10.87 -10.70 -6.35
CA TYR A 110 9.78 -11.65 -6.23
C TYR A 110 9.18 -11.63 -4.82
N GLY A 111 7.96 -11.11 -4.71
CA GLY A 111 7.17 -11.11 -3.47
C GLY A 111 6.72 -12.51 -3.11
N ASN A 112 6.66 -12.79 -1.80
CA ASN A 112 6.40 -14.08 -1.23
C ASN A 112 7.51 -15.10 -1.54
N ARG A 113 7.22 -16.42 -1.54
CA ARG A 113 8.22 -17.50 -1.55
C ARG A 113 8.49 -18.05 -2.95
N ILE A 114 9.73 -18.51 -3.15
CA ILE A 114 10.15 -19.43 -4.23
C ILE A 114 10.78 -20.65 -3.57
N ALA A 115 10.21 -21.83 -3.86
CA ALA A 115 10.60 -23.12 -3.30
C ALA A 115 12.07 -23.43 -3.56
N HIS A 116 12.77 -23.94 -2.54
CA HIS A 116 14.17 -24.34 -2.58
C HIS A 116 15.11 -23.24 -3.12
N ALA A 117 14.66 -21.96 -3.11
CA ALA A 117 15.37 -20.84 -3.66
C ALA A 117 15.83 -21.05 -5.11
N LYS A 118 14.99 -21.69 -5.94
CA LYS A 118 15.30 -22.04 -7.34
C LYS A 118 14.07 -21.93 -8.23
N PHE A 119 14.29 -21.57 -9.48
CA PHE A 119 13.32 -21.70 -10.56
C PHE A 119 14.03 -21.97 -11.89
N THR A 120 13.30 -22.54 -12.84
CA THR A 120 13.81 -22.75 -14.21
C THR A 120 13.08 -21.84 -15.17
N LEU A 121 13.84 -21.09 -15.98
CA LEU A 121 13.34 -20.21 -17.03
C LEU A 121 14.12 -20.45 -18.30
N ASP A 122 13.42 -20.71 -19.42
CA ASP A 122 14.01 -21.00 -20.73
C ASP A 122 15.09 -22.12 -20.70
N GLY A 123 14.88 -23.15 -19.88
CA GLY A 123 15.79 -24.28 -19.72
C GLY A 123 17.00 -24.02 -18.82
N VAL A 124 17.15 -22.81 -18.29
CA VAL A 124 18.22 -22.43 -17.35
C VAL A 124 17.67 -22.42 -15.92
N THR A 125 18.35 -23.09 -15.00
CA THR A 125 18.02 -23.05 -13.57
C THR A 125 18.75 -21.91 -12.90
N TYR A 126 17.99 -21.00 -12.27
CA TYR A 126 18.47 -19.88 -11.47
C TYR A 126 18.39 -20.24 -9.99
N THR A 127 19.45 -19.91 -9.26
CA THR A 127 19.54 -20.13 -7.80
C THR A 127 19.57 -18.77 -7.10
N LEU A 128 18.71 -18.63 -6.11
CA LEU A 128 18.51 -17.43 -5.31
C LEU A 128 19.10 -17.62 -3.90
N PRO A 129 19.30 -16.56 -3.11
CA PRO A 129 19.65 -16.69 -1.70
C PRO A 129 18.57 -17.42 -0.91
N LYS A 130 18.98 -18.37 -0.09
CA LYS A 130 18.12 -19.01 0.92
C LYS A 130 18.05 -18.10 2.14
N ASN A 131 16.94 -17.41 2.32
CA ASN A 131 16.72 -16.46 3.41
C ASN A 131 15.50 -16.78 4.28
N ASP A 132 14.80 -17.89 3.98
CA ASP A 132 13.68 -18.45 4.74
C ASP A 132 13.78 -19.98 4.77
N GLY A 133 14.64 -20.50 5.63
CA GLY A 133 15.01 -21.91 5.62
C GLY A 133 15.66 -22.32 4.30
N ASP A 134 15.06 -23.27 3.59
CA ASP A 134 15.52 -23.68 2.25
C ASP A 134 14.93 -22.83 1.12
N ASN A 135 14.02 -21.91 1.41
CA ASN A 135 13.31 -21.12 0.43
C ASN A 135 13.91 -19.71 0.27
N HIS A 136 13.52 -19.03 -0.81
CA HIS A 136 13.73 -17.61 -0.99
C HIS A 136 12.44 -16.87 -0.66
N LEU A 137 12.53 -15.74 0.07
CA LEU A 137 11.38 -14.94 0.51
C LEU A 137 11.65 -13.45 0.26
N HIS A 138 10.74 -12.77 -0.44
CA HIS A 138 10.60 -11.33 -0.58
C HIS A 138 11.72 -10.55 -1.29
N GLY A 139 12.94 -11.07 -1.40
CA GLY A 139 14.08 -10.38 -2.03
C GLY A 139 14.58 -9.16 -1.25
N VAL A 140 15.26 -8.23 -1.95
CA VAL A 140 16.04 -7.12 -1.33
C VAL A 140 15.47 -5.72 -1.55
N PHE A 141 14.36 -5.55 -2.28
CA PHE A 141 13.84 -4.21 -2.64
C PHE A 141 13.51 -3.33 -1.42
N ASN A 142 13.21 -3.95 -0.29
CA ASN A 142 13.00 -3.29 1.00
C ASN A 142 14.28 -2.76 1.65
N LYS A 143 15.48 -3.08 1.12
CA LYS A 143 16.79 -2.72 1.69
C LYS A 143 17.60 -1.80 0.80
N VAL A 144 17.01 -1.24 -0.25
CA VAL A 144 17.69 -0.34 -1.19
C VAL A 144 17.10 1.06 -1.13
N VAL A 145 17.90 2.07 -1.45
CA VAL A 145 17.42 3.45 -1.60
C VAL A 145 16.97 3.67 -3.04
N TRP A 146 15.72 4.07 -3.21
CA TRP A 146 15.10 4.37 -4.49
C TRP A 146 15.30 5.84 -4.87
N ALA A 147 15.45 6.13 -6.15
CA ALA A 147 15.44 7.50 -6.64
C ALA A 147 14.01 8.05 -6.58
N ALA A 148 13.83 9.17 -5.87
CA ALA A 148 12.51 9.73 -5.58
C ALA A 148 12.26 11.02 -6.38
N LYS A 149 11.03 11.17 -6.90
CA LYS A 149 10.59 12.32 -7.66
C LYS A 149 9.15 12.69 -7.34
N ASP A 150 8.89 13.99 -7.11
CA ASP A 150 7.53 14.54 -7.03
C ASP A 150 6.91 14.58 -8.42
N VAL A 151 5.80 13.86 -8.61
CA VAL A 151 5.00 13.81 -9.83
C VAL A 151 3.56 14.22 -9.57
N SER A 152 3.33 15.01 -8.54
CA SER A 152 2.01 15.51 -8.13
C SER A 152 1.32 16.30 -9.25
N THR A 153 -0.01 16.17 -9.32
CA THR A 153 -0.88 16.86 -10.26
C THR A 153 -2.09 17.45 -9.53
N ALA A 154 -2.96 18.15 -10.26
CA ALA A 154 -4.24 18.61 -9.69
C ALA A 154 -5.12 17.46 -9.17
N ALA A 155 -4.93 16.23 -9.65
CA ALA A 155 -5.68 15.04 -9.23
C ALA A 155 -5.22 14.47 -7.88
N GLY A 156 -4.00 14.79 -7.44
CA GLY A 156 -3.45 14.33 -6.16
C GLY A 156 -1.97 14.54 -6.03
N GLN A 157 -1.48 14.41 -4.80
CA GLN A 157 -0.06 14.34 -4.53
C GLN A 157 0.46 12.95 -4.88
N ALA A 158 1.61 12.90 -5.57
CA ALA A 158 2.16 11.64 -6.05
C ALA A 158 3.69 11.63 -5.97
N LEU A 159 4.22 10.54 -5.42
CA LEU A 159 5.64 10.24 -5.29
C LEU A 159 6.01 9.08 -6.21
N GLU A 160 6.90 9.33 -7.18
CA GLU A 160 7.50 8.33 -8.05
C GLU A 160 8.82 7.87 -7.43
N LEU A 161 9.02 6.55 -7.36
CA LEU A 161 10.22 5.90 -6.84
C LEU A 161 10.73 4.92 -7.91
N ASP A 162 11.98 5.13 -8.36
CA ASP A 162 12.62 4.34 -9.40
C ASP A 162 13.79 3.52 -8.83
N TYR A 163 13.89 2.26 -9.25
CA TYR A 163 15.01 1.38 -8.93
C TYR A 163 15.44 0.55 -10.13
N LEU A 164 16.75 0.41 -10.34
CA LEU A 164 17.33 -0.50 -11.30
C LEU A 164 17.94 -1.71 -10.58
N SER A 165 17.23 -2.83 -10.61
CA SER A 165 17.73 -4.12 -10.15
C SER A 165 18.60 -4.73 -11.27
N LYS A 166 19.92 -4.82 -11.05
CA LYS A 166 20.90 -5.24 -12.05
C LYS A 166 20.79 -6.73 -12.37
N ASP A 167 21.24 -7.09 -13.59
CA ASP A 167 21.38 -8.50 -14.00
C ASP A 167 22.23 -9.27 -12.98
N GLY A 168 21.70 -10.38 -12.47
CA GLY A 168 22.35 -11.21 -11.44
C GLY A 168 22.11 -10.76 -10.00
N GLU A 169 21.41 -9.65 -9.73
CA GLU A 169 21.03 -9.29 -8.37
C GLU A 169 20.22 -10.42 -7.75
N GLU A 170 20.65 -10.91 -6.59
CA GLU A 170 20.09 -12.10 -5.91
C GLU A 170 19.97 -13.36 -6.81
N GLY A 171 20.68 -13.41 -7.93
CA GLY A 171 20.63 -14.54 -8.88
C GLY A 171 19.54 -14.43 -9.95
N TYR A 172 18.75 -13.37 -9.97
CA TYR A 172 17.74 -13.15 -11.02
C TYR A 172 18.36 -12.67 -12.33
N PRO A 173 17.90 -13.18 -13.50
CA PRO A 173 18.39 -12.72 -14.80
C PRO A 173 17.81 -11.37 -15.21
N GLY A 174 18.60 -10.61 -15.94
CA GLY A 174 18.23 -9.35 -16.60
C GLY A 174 18.29 -8.13 -15.72
N ASN A 175 18.61 -7.00 -16.35
CA ASN A 175 18.40 -5.69 -15.74
C ASN A 175 16.90 -5.40 -15.70
N LEU A 176 16.38 -5.11 -14.52
CA LEU A 176 14.97 -4.80 -14.30
C LEU A 176 14.85 -3.35 -13.85
N SER A 177 14.26 -2.50 -14.70
CA SER A 177 13.88 -1.14 -14.30
C SER A 177 12.50 -1.18 -13.68
N VAL A 178 12.40 -0.79 -12.42
CA VAL A 178 11.14 -0.77 -11.65
C VAL A 178 10.78 0.65 -11.29
N LYS A 179 9.51 0.99 -11.42
CA LYS A 179 8.91 2.24 -10.97
C LYS A 179 7.71 1.95 -10.11
N VAL A 180 7.63 2.60 -8.95
CA VAL A 180 6.49 2.58 -8.05
C VAL A 180 5.99 4.01 -7.86
N VAL A 181 4.69 4.24 -8.04
CA VAL A 181 4.08 5.55 -7.81
C VAL A 181 3.04 5.44 -6.72
N PHE A 182 3.28 6.14 -5.61
CA PHE A 182 2.30 6.33 -4.55
C PHE A 182 1.50 7.58 -4.80
N THR A 183 0.18 7.50 -4.79
CA THR A 183 -0.71 8.64 -5.01
C THR A 183 -1.75 8.75 -3.91
N VAL A 184 -1.89 9.95 -3.33
CA VAL A 184 -3.00 10.34 -2.47
C VAL A 184 -3.90 11.29 -3.25
N PRO A 185 -5.09 10.83 -3.74
CA PRO A 185 -6.01 11.64 -4.53
C PRO A 185 -6.57 12.83 -3.72
N THR A 186 -6.87 13.95 -4.42
CA THR A 186 -7.50 15.11 -3.79
C THR A 186 -8.95 14.89 -3.39
N GLY A 187 -9.66 13.96 -4.06
CA GLY A 187 -11.12 13.79 -3.97
C GLY A 187 -11.58 12.73 -2.99
N GLU A 188 -10.70 11.87 -2.49
CA GLU A 188 -11.07 10.75 -1.61
C GLU A 188 -9.90 10.30 -0.72
N ASN A 189 -10.22 9.65 0.40
CA ASN A 189 -9.22 9.05 1.27
C ASN A 189 -8.80 7.70 0.69
N ALA A 190 -7.80 7.72 -0.19
CA ALA A 190 -7.23 6.54 -0.80
C ALA A 190 -5.70 6.66 -0.92
N LEU A 191 -5.00 5.54 -0.78
CA LEU A 191 -3.61 5.39 -1.17
C LEU A 191 -3.58 4.46 -2.38
N ARG A 192 -3.21 4.99 -3.53
CA ARG A 192 -3.02 4.23 -4.77
C ARG A 192 -1.53 3.95 -4.95
N ILE A 193 -1.20 2.73 -5.31
CA ILE A 193 0.15 2.27 -5.63
C ILE A 193 0.12 1.66 -7.03
N ASP A 194 0.83 2.30 -7.96
CA ASP A 194 1.00 1.81 -9.33
C ASP A 194 2.43 1.30 -9.50
N TYR A 195 2.56 0.08 -10.00
CA TYR A 195 3.83 -0.55 -10.32
C TYR A 195 3.99 -0.63 -11.83
N THR A 196 5.19 -0.33 -12.32
CA THR A 196 5.56 -0.63 -13.71
C THR A 196 6.99 -1.16 -13.74
N ALA A 197 7.27 -2.10 -14.65
CA ALA A 197 8.61 -2.60 -14.84
C ALA A 197 8.87 -2.99 -16.31
N THR A 198 10.15 -2.93 -16.70
CA THR A 198 10.67 -3.42 -17.98
C THR A 198 11.99 -4.13 -17.75
N THR A 199 12.34 -5.06 -18.63
CA THR A 199 13.58 -5.85 -18.54
C THR A 199 14.27 -5.98 -19.89
N ASP A 200 15.57 -6.24 -19.87
CA ASP A 200 16.38 -6.53 -21.07
C ASP A 200 16.60 -8.03 -21.34
N LYS A 201 16.22 -8.91 -20.38
CA LYS A 201 16.22 -10.38 -20.51
C LYS A 201 14.92 -10.95 -19.94
N ASN A 202 14.54 -12.17 -20.33
CA ASN A 202 13.48 -12.89 -19.67
C ASN A 202 13.80 -13.03 -18.18
N THR A 203 12.84 -12.65 -17.31
CA THR A 203 12.98 -12.73 -15.86
C THR A 203 11.65 -13.05 -15.22
N VAL A 204 11.64 -13.36 -13.92
CA VAL A 204 10.40 -13.50 -13.13
C VAL A 204 10.22 -12.27 -12.24
N LEU A 205 8.96 -11.82 -12.10
CA LEU A 205 8.61 -10.62 -11.36
C LEU A 205 7.31 -10.80 -10.62
N ASN A 206 7.30 -10.48 -9.34
CA ASN A 206 6.10 -10.39 -8.52
C ASN A 206 6.28 -9.28 -7.49
N LEU A 207 5.67 -8.11 -7.72
CA LEU A 207 5.78 -6.96 -6.84
C LEU A 207 4.56 -6.88 -5.94
N THR A 208 4.79 -6.58 -4.66
CA THR A 208 3.73 -6.37 -3.70
C THR A 208 4.11 -5.32 -2.65
N HIS A 209 3.16 -4.94 -1.80
CA HIS A 209 3.35 -3.99 -0.71
C HIS A 209 3.00 -4.61 0.63
N HIS A 210 3.95 -4.59 1.58
CA HIS A 210 3.86 -5.33 2.85
C HIS A 210 3.48 -4.43 4.03
N SER A 211 2.42 -3.63 3.87
CA SER A 211 1.87 -2.85 4.99
C SER A 211 1.15 -3.72 6.00
N TYR A 212 1.46 -3.49 7.27
CA TYR A 212 0.80 -4.11 8.42
C TYR A 212 -0.26 -3.15 8.95
N PHE A 213 -1.53 -3.46 8.71
CA PHE A 213 -2.66 -2.61 9.07
C PHE A 213 -3.25 -2.98 10.44
N ASN A 214 -3.58 -1.97 11.23
CA ASN A 214 -4.50 -2.07 12.36
C ASN A 214 -5.43 -0.86 12.32
N LEU A 215 -6.69 -1.05 11.95
CA LEU A 215 -7.65 0.04 11.77
C LEU A 215 -8.08 0.70 13.09
N ALA A 216 -7.84 0.06 14.24
CA ALA A 216 -7.98 0.69 15.56
C ALA A 216 -6.86 1.71 15.84
N GLY A 217 -5.77 1.65 15.07
CA GLY A 217 -4.56 2.46 15.21
C GLY A 217 -3.34 1.59 15.53
N GLN A 218 -2.16 2.02 15.08
CA GLN A 218 -0.91 1.30 15.37
C GLN A 218 -0.68 1.19 16.89
N GLY A 219 -0.31 0.00 17.36
CA GLY A 219 -0.11 -0.27 18.78
C GLY A 219 -1.39 -0.32 19.63
N SER A 220 -2.57 -0.44 19.03
CA SER A 220 -3.87 -0.51 19.74
C SER A 220 -4.31 -1.94 20.12
N GLY A 221 -3.39 -2.88 20.25
CA GLY A 221 -3.70 -4.29 20.53
C GLY A 221 -3.82 -5.14 19.27
N ASP A 222 -4.57 -6.24 19.35
CA ASP A 222 -4.71 -7.21 18.26
C ASP A 222 -5.82 -6.83 17.25
N ILE A 223 -5.82 -7.56 16.10
CA ILE A 223 -6.80 -7.36 15.02
C ILE A 223 -7.93 -8.40 15.02
N LEU A 224 -8.09 -9.17 16.07
CA LEU A 224 -8.99 -10.34 16.08
C LEU A 224 -10.47 -9.97 15.97
N GLN A 225 -10.84 -8.73 16.38
CA GLN A 225 -12.21 -8.21 16.24
C GLN A 225 -12.44 -7.47 14.92
N HIS A 226 -11.41 -7.21 14.12
CA HIS A 226 -11.61 -6.67 12.77
C HIS A 226 -12.39 -7.67 11.93
N GLN A 227 -13.37 -7.18 11.19
CA GLN A 227 -14.18 -7.98 10.27
C GLN A 227 -13.56 -7.93 8.89
N LEU A 228 -13.23 -9.09 8.33
CA LEU A 228 -12.64 -9.25 7.01
C LEU A 228 -13.65 -9.86 6.05
N THR A 229 -13.70 -9.34 4.84
CA THR A 229 -14.34 -9.96 3.67
C THR A 229 -13.29 -10.10 2.57
N LEU A 230 -13.21 -11.26 1.91
CA LEU A 230 -12.35 -11.52 0.76
C LEU A 230 -13.20 -11.94 -0.44
N HIS A 231 -13.00 -11.26 -1.58
CA HIS A 231 -13.69 -11.57 -2.84
C HIS A 231 -12.95 -12.68 -3.60
N ALA A 232 -12.94 -13.86 -2.99
CA ALA A 232 -12.25 -15.04 -3.46
C ALA A 232 -13.05 -16.32 -3.11
N SER A 233 -13.08 -17.27 -4.02
CA SER A 233 -13.73 -18.58 -3.81
C SER A 233 -12.75 -19.72 -3.51
N LYS A 234 -11.44 -19.47 -3.67
CA LYS A 234 -10.37 -20.46 -3.47
C LYS A 234 -9.17 -19.82 -2.78
N PHE A 235 -8.29 -20.66 -2.26
CA PHE A 235 -6.97 -20.27 -1.76
C PHE A 235 -5.93 -21.30 -2.21
N THR A 236 -4.65 -20.97 -2.13
CA THR A 236 -3.54 -21.90 -2.36
C THR A 236 -3.11 -22.52 -1.02
N PRO A 237 -3.42 -23.80 -0.75
CA PRO A 237 -2.91 -24.48 0.44
C PRO A 237 -1.40 -24.65 0.35
N VAL A 238 -0.76 -24.67 1.51
CA VAL A 238 0.70 -24.69 1.65
C VAL A 238 1.18 -25.96 2.36
N ASP A 239 2.45 -26.28 2.21
CA ASP A 239 3.16 -27.26 3.02
C ASP A 239 3.68 -26.67 4.34
N THR A 240 4.42 -27.46 5.12
CA THR A 240 5.00 -27.05 6.41
C THR A 240 6.03 -25.92 6.31
N THR A 241 6.51 -25.61 5.10
CA THR A 241 7.46 -24.52 4.82
C THR A 241 6.78 -23.32 4.18
N LEU A 242 5.44 -23.31 4.16
CA LEU A 242 4.59 -22.27 3.56
C LEU A 242 4.75 -22.12 2.04
N ILE A 243 5.16 -23.19 1.36
CA ILE A 243 5.20 -23.27 -0.10
C ILE A 243 3.85 -23.80 -0.61
N PRO A 244 3.22 -23.17 -1.61
CA PRO A 244 1.99 -23.68 -2.22
C PRO A 244 2.15 -25.10 -2.76
N THR A 245 1.15 -25.94 -2.52
CA THR A 245 1.15 -27.34 -3.02
C THR A 245 0.80 -27.45 -4.51
N GLY A 246 0.41 -26.36 -5.16
CA GLY A 246 -0.13 -26.34 -6.52
C GLY A 246 -1.66 -26.49 -6.59
N GLU A 247 -2.31 -26.91 -5.50
CA GLU A 247 -3.77 -26.99 -5.40
C GLU A 247 -4.41 -25.59 -5.33
N LEU A 248 -5.60 -25.44 -5.92
CA LEU A 248 -6.50 -24.32 -5.72
C LEU A 248 -7.74 -24.81 -4.96
N ARG A 249 -7.67 -24.78 -3.62
CA ARG A 249 -8.69 -25.34 -2.73
C ARG A 249 -9.86 -24.37 -2.52
N ALA A 250 -11.09 -24.87 -2.59
CA ALA A 250 -12.28 -24.09 -2.28
C ALA A 250 -12.31 -23.67 -0.80
N ILE A 251 -12.70 -22.42 -0.52
CA ILE A 251 -12.76 -21.89 0.86
C ILE A 251 -14.00 -22.38 1.62
N GLY A 252 -15.09 -22.72 0.93
CA GLY A 252 -16.37 -23.07 1.56
C GLY A 252 -16.27 -24.19 2.58
N LYS A 253 -16.86 -23.99 3.77
CA LYS A 253 -16.83 -24.92 4.92
C LYS A 253 -15.44 -25.13 5.54
N THR A 254 -14.50 -24.21 5.29
CA THR A 254 -13.17 -24.21 5.90
C THR A 254 -12.99 -22.97 6.79
N PRO A 255 -11.96 -22.92 7.65
CA PRO A 255 -11.62 -21.69 8.40
C PRO A 255 -11.30 -20.50 7.50
N PHE A 256 -10.98 -20.75 6.22
CA PHE A 256 -10.57 -19.76 5.21
C PHE A 256 -11.74 -19.04 4.51
N ASP A 257 -12.99 -19.37 4.87
CA ASP A 257 -14.18 -18.76 4.26
C ASP A 257 -14.44 -17.35 4.80
N PHE A 258 -13.85 -16.37 4.14
CA PHE A 258 -14.11 -14.94 4.34
C PHE A 258 -15.01 -14.34 3.24
N SER A 259 -15.83 -15.15 2.57
CA SER A 259 -16.77 -14.66 1.55
C SER A 259 -17.84 -13.70 2.11
N LYS A 260 -17.99 -13.66 3.42
CA LYS A 260 -18.84 -12.72 4.19
C LYS A 260 -18.04 -12.10 5.33
N ALA A 261 -18.38 -10.87 5.71
CA ALA A 261 -17.77 -10.17 6.83
C ALA A 261 -17.71 -11.07 8.08
N THR A 262 -16.49 -11.43 8.47
CA THR A 262 -16.21 -12.37 9.56
C THR A 262 -15.09 -11.82 10.41
N ALA A 263 -15.24 -11.83 11.74
CA ALA A 263 -14.18 -11.46 12.65
C ALA A 263 -12.94 -12.36 12.44
N ILE A 264 -11.76 -11.78 12.30
CA ILE A 264 -10.51 -12.52 12.04
C ILE A 264 -10.28 -13.60 13.09
N GLY A 265 -10.57 -13.29 14.37
CA GLY A 265 -10.43 -14.22 15.48
C GLY A 265 -11.44 -15.37 15.52
N ALA A 266 -12.52 -15.31 14.73
CA ALA A 266 -13.64 -16.28 14.85
C ALA A 266 -13.23 -17.73 14.60
N ARG A 267 -12.27 -17.97 13.72
CA ARG A 267 -11.85 -19.31 13.31
C ARG A 267 -10.34 -19.54 13.31
N ILE A 268 -9.53 -18.50 13.60
CA ILE A 268 -8.07 -18.52 13.49
C ILE A 268 -7.37 -19.59 14.36
N ASN A 269 -8.05 -20.07 15.40
CA ASN A 269 -7.53 -21.10 16.33
C ASN A 269 -8.24 -22.45 16.15
N GLN A 270 -8.98 -22.67 15.07
CA GLN A 270 -9.59 -23.97 14.79
C GLN A 270 -8.51 -25.03 14.55
N ASP A 271 -8.84 -26.29 14.83
CA ASP A 271 -7.96 -27.43 14.55
C ASP A 271 -7.98 -27.74 13.05
N ASP A 272 -7.15 -27.02 12.31
CA ASP A 272 -6.99 -27.11 10.86
C ASP A 272 -5.51 -27.16 10.51
N GLU A 273 -5.13 -28.05 9.58
CA GLU A 273 -3.73 -28.26 9.17
C GLU A 273 -3.09 -26.97 8.62
N GLN A 274 -3.80 -26.25 7.79
CA GLN A 274 -3.28 -25.03 7.15
C GLN A 274 -3.10 -23.90 8.17
N LEU A 275 -4.02 -23.75 9.13
CA LEU A 275 -3.86 -22.83 10.25
C LEU A 275 -2.67 -23.20 11.14
N LYS A 276 -2.36 -24.47 11.32
CA LYS A 276 -1.18 -24.92 12.06
C LYS A 276 0.10 -24.55 11.34
N PHE A 277 0.18 -24.73 10.02
CA PHE A 277 1.36 -24.37 9.22
C PHE A 277 1.61 -22.86 9.26
N GLY A 278 0.58 -22.04 9.04
CA GLY A 278 0.67 -20.56 9.08
C GLY A 278 0.72 -19.97 10.50
N LYS A 279 0.52 -20.78 11.57
CA LYS A 279 0.30 -20.30 12.95
C LYS A 279 -0.87 -19.33 13.06
N GLY A 280 -1.81 -19.43 12.15
CA GLY A 280 -2.93 -18.56 11.84
C GLY A 280 -3.08 -18.40 10.32
N TYR A 281 -3.58 -17.26 9.86
CA TYR A 281 -3.64 -16.99 8.42
C TYR A 281 -2.30 -16.47 7.92
N ASP A 282 -1.75 -17.13 6.90
CA ASP A 282 -0.59 -16.71 6.11
C ASP A 282 -0.67 -17.41 4.74
N HIS A 283 -1.72 -17.10 3.98
CA HIS A 283 -2.08 -17.81 2.76
C HIS A 283 -2.47 -16.83 1.67
N ASN A 284 -2.39 -17.28 0.42
CA ASN A 284 -2.83 -16.53 -0.74
C ASN A 284 -4.26 -16.95 -1.14
N TRP A 285 -5.19 -16.00 -1.19
CA TRP A 285 -6.53 -16.17 -1.74
C TRP A 285 -6.52 -15.87 -3.23
N VAL A 286 -7.17 -16.76 -4.01
CA VAL A 286 -7.37 -16.63 -5.45
C VAL A 286 -8.57 -15.73 -5.69
N LEU A 287 -8.33 -14.53 -6.19
CA LEU A 287 -9.37 -13.53 -6.36
C LEU A 287 -10.35 -13.87 -7.49
N ASP A 288 -11.65 -13.70 -7.23
CA ASP A 288 -12.72 -13.90 -8.21
C ASP A 288 -12.81 -12.69 -9.15
N ARG A 289 -11.79 -12.51 -10.01
CA ARG A 289 -11.71 -11.40 -10.97
C ARG A 289 -11.41 -11.90 -12.38
N LYS A 290 -11.75 -11.07 -13.36
CA LYS A 290 -11.34 -11.30 -14.76
C LYS A 290 -9.82 -11.07 -14.88
N ALA A 291 -9.14 -11.88 -15.68
CA ALA A 291 -7.69 -11.82 -15.84
C ALA A 291 -7.20 -10.44 -16.31
N ALA A 292 -7.95 -9.74 -17.14
CA ALA A 292 -7.63 -8.39 -17.59
C ALA A 292 -8.74 -7.40 -17.19
N GLY A 293 -8.39 -6.14 -16.97
CA GLY A 293 -9.36 -5.09 -16.66
C GLY A 293 -8.88 -4.13 -15.56
N PRO A 294 -9.73 -3.15 -15.20
CA PRO A 294 -9.44 -2.22 -14.11
C PRO A 294 -9.31 -2.95 -12.77
N PRO A 295 -8.77 -2.28 -11.74
CA PRO A 295 -8.77 -2.82 -10.38
C PRO A 295 -10.18 -3.23 -9.95
N SER A 296 -10.31 -4.40 -9.34
CA SER A 296 -11.55 -4.92 -8.74
C SER A 296 -11.39 -5.04 -7.24
N LEU A 297 -12.50 -5.01 -6.50
CA LEU A 297 -12.50 -5.17 -5.04
C LEU A 297 -12.01 -6.58 -4.68
N ALA A 298 -10.91 -6.63 -3.92
CA ALA A 298 -10.29 -7.87 -3.44
C ALA A 298 -10.66 -8.16 -1.99
N ALA A 299 -10.66 -7.12 -1.14
CA ALA A 299 -10.91 -7.26 0.29
C ALA A 299 -11.60 -6.04 0.88
N GLU A 300 -12.34 -6.24 1.99
CA GLU A 300 -12.80 -5.18 2.88
C GLU A 300 -12.47 -5.57 4.32
N VAL A 301 -11.87 -4.62 5.06
CA VAL A 301 -11.61 -4.74 6.51
C VAL A 301 -12.39 -3.65 7.22
N TYR A 302 -13.10 -4.01 8.28
CA TYR A 302 -13.86 -3.09 9.13
C TYR A 302 -13.46 -3.25 10.59
N ASP A 303 -13.15 -2.15 11.25
CA ASP A 303 -12.96 -2.09 12.70
C ASP A 303 -14.18 -1.45 13.38
N PRO A 304 -15.03 -2.22 14.08
CA PRO A 304 -16.26 -1.70 14.68
C PRO A 304 -16.05 -0.56 15.70
N PRO A 305 -15.02 -0.61 16.58
CA PRO A 305 -14.81 0.47 17.55
C PRO A 305 -14.50 1.82 16.90
N SER A 306 -13.55 1.89 15.97
CA SER A 306 -13.18 3.14 15.29
C SER A 306 -14.15 3.53 14.17
N GLY A 307 -14.91 2.57 13.66
CA GLY A 307 -15.77 2.72 12.49
C GLY A 307 -14.99 2.77 11.17
N ARG A 308 -13.65 2.63 11.17
CA ARG A 308 -12.85 2.65 9.94
C ARG A 308 -13.11 1.43 9.09
N VAL A 309 -13.25 1.68 7.79
CA VAL A 309 -13.33 0.67 6.73
C VAL A 309 -12.17 0.88 5.79
N MET A 310 -11.47 -0.20 5.44
CA MET A 310 -10.47 -0.23 4.38
C MET A 310 -10.91 -1.21 3.29
N GLN A 311 -11.06 -0.72 2.06
CA GLN A 311 -11.26 -1.54 0.86
C GLN A 311 -9.94 -1.66 0.11
N VAL A 312 -9.61 -2.87 -0.34
CA VAL A 312 -8.44 -3.15 -1.17
C VAL A 312 -8.92 -3.49 -2.58
N TRP A 313 -8.52 -2.67 -3.54
CA TRP A 313 -8.80 -2.86 -4.96
C TRP A 313 -7.51 -3.19 -5.70
N THR A 314 -7.51 -4.16 -6.61
CA THR A 314 -6.29 -4.55 -7.29
C THR A 314 -6.51 -5.11 -8.69
N THR A 315 -5.45 -5.04 -9.51
CA THR A 315 -5.33 -5.75 -10.78
C THR A 315 -4.67 -7.13 -10.63
N GLU A 316 -4.16 -7.48 -9.44
CA GLU A 316 -3.49 -8.75 -9.18
C GLU A 316 -4.46 -9.93 -9.09
N PRO A 317 -4.02 -11.17 -9.43
CA PRO A 317 -4.86 -12.36 -9.39
C PRO A 317 -5.06 -12.93 -7.99
N GLY A 318 -4.26 -12.54 -7.01
CA GLY A 318 -4.29 -13.05 -5.64
C GLY A 318 -4.07 -11.99 -4.60
N VAL A 319 -4.37 -12.32 -3.36
CA VAL A 319 -4.06 -11.54 -2.16
C VAL A 319 -3.59 -12.47 -1.05
N GLN A 320 -2.37 -12.24 -0.56
CA GLN A 320 -1.90 -12.85 0.68
C GLN A 320 -2.56 -12.16 1.85
N PHE A 321 -3.26 -12.92 2.68
CA PHE A 321 -3.71 -12.46 3.99
C PHE A 321 -2.82 -13.07 5.07
N TYR A 322 -2.08 -12.20 5.76
CA TYR A 322 -1.22 -12.54 6.89
C TYR A 322 -1.75 -11.86 8.15
N SER A 323 -1.97 -12.63 9.21
CA SER A 323 -2.60 -12.16 10.46
C SER A 323 -1.59 -11.77 11.56
N GLY A 324 -0.35 -11.41 11.22
CA GLY A 324 0.65 -10.94 12.18
C GLY A 324 1.13 -12.02 13.15
N ASN A 325 1.16 -13.28 12.72
CA ASN A 325 1.40 -14.45 13.57
C ASN A 325 2.81 -14.53 14.17
N PHE A 326 3.80 -13.86 13.54
CA PHE A 326 5.21 -13.87 13.97
C PHE A 326 5.62 -12.60 14.72
N LEU A 327 4.70 -11.67 14.96
CA LEU A 327 4.91 -10.56 15.89
C LEU A 327 4.83 -11.09 17.31
N ASP A 328 5.85 -10.86 18.13
CA ASP A 328 6.03 -11.51 19.44
C ASP A 328 6.14 -10.53 20.62
N GLY A 329 6.00 -9.22 20.37
CA GLY A 329 6.14 -8.18 21.40
C GLY A 329 7.57 -7.72 21.64
N THR A 330 8.56 -8.22 20.90
CA THR A 330 9.95 -7.79 21.02
C THR A 330 10.29 -6.57 20.17
N ILE A 331 9.47 -6.32 19.11
CA ILE A 331 9.69 -5.20 18.20
C ILE A 331 9.18 -3.90 18.84
N GLN A 332 10.12 -2.95 19.03
CA GLN A 332 9.80 -1.56 19.36
C GLN A 332 9.48 -0.79 18.06
N GLY A 333 8.24 -0.41 17.91
CA GLY A 333 7.74 0.33 16.78
C GLY A 333 7.70 1.84 17.03
N LYS A 334 6.84 2.52 16.28
CA LYS A 334 6.64 3.97 16.38
C LYS A 334 6.14 4.40 17.74
N GLU A 335 6.56 5.61 18.17
CA GLU A 335 6.15 6.22 19.44
C GLU A 335 6.45 5.33 20.67
N GLY A 336 7.46 4.48 20.59
CA GLY A 336 7.85 3.56 21.66
C GLY A 336 6.85 2.43 21.94
N LYS A 337 5.87 2.19 21.06
CA LYS A 337 4.91 1.10 21.20
C LYS A 337 5.54 -0.22 20.79
N THR A 338 5.12 -1.31 21.42
CA THR A 338 5.54 -2.67 21.08
C THR A 338 4.48 -3.36 20.24
N TYR A 339 4.90 -4.18 19.27
CA TYR A 339 4.03 -4.91 18.38
C TYR A 339 3.94 -6.38 18.76
N GLY A 340 2.85 -6.75 19.41
CA GLY A 340 2.59 -8.10 19.89
C GLY A 340 1.95 -9.01 18.85
N HIS A 341 1.74 -10.26 19.25
CA HIS A 341 1.10 -11.30 18.45
C HIS A 341 -0.24 -10.81 17.88
N ARG A 342 -0.39 -10.88 16.55
CA ARG A 342 -1.61 -10.47 15.82
C ARG A 342 -1.98 -9.00 16.03
N SER A 343 -1.02 -8.13 16.27
CA SER A 343 -1.28 -6.69 16.42
C SER A 343 -1.52 -5.95 15.10
N ALA A 344 -1.39 -6.65 13.96
CA ALA A 344 -1.73 -6.11 12.64
C ALA A 344 -1.98 -7.24 11.63
N LEU A 345 -2.54 -6.87 10.48
CA LEU A 345 -2.76 -7.75 9.34
C LEU A 345 -2.09 -7.18 8.08
N CYS A 346 -1.68 -8.05 7.17
CA CYS A 346 -1.24 -7.68 5.83
C CYS A 346 -2.22 -8.19 4.78
N LEU A 347 -2.45 -7.39 3.73
CA LEU A 347 -3.19 -7.75 2.53
C LEU A 347 -2.30 -7.41 1.33
N GLU A 348 -1.48 -8.39 0.93
CA GLU A 348 -0.47 -8.24 -0.11
C GLU A 348 -1.05 -8.73 -1.43
N THR A 349 -1.43 -7.79 -2.28
CA THR A 349 -1.94 -8.10 -3.62
C THR A 349 -0.78 -8.51 -4.52
N GLN A 350 -0.88 -9.68 -5.16
CA GLN A 350 0.25 -10.34 -5.80
C GLN A 350 -0.17 -11.41 -6.80
N HIS A 351 0.77 -11.88 -7.61
CA HIS A 351 0.71 -13.20 -8.21
C HIS A 351 0.91 -14.28 -7.15
N PHE A 352 0.52 -15.52 -7.44
CA PHE A 352 0.59 -16.57 -6.42
C PHE A 352 2.05 -16.87 -6.05
N PRO A 353 2.33 -17.19 -4.78
CA PRO A 353 3.65 -17.61 -4.35
C PRO A 353 4.12 -18.81 -5.19
N ASP A 354 5.41 -18.91 -5.41
CA ASP A 354 6.07 -19.98 -6.15
C ASP A 354 5.58 -20.21 -7.60
N SER A 355 4.88 -19.23 -8.22
CA SER A 355 4.38 -19.35 -9.59
C SER A 355 5.41 -19.81 -10.63
N PRO A 356 6.71 -19.45 -10.55
CA PRO A 356 7.70 -19.93 -11.51
C PRO A 356 7.88 -21.45 -11.53
N ASN A 357 7.52 -22.15 -10.44
CA ASN A 357 7.59 -23.59 -10.28
C ASN A 357 6.23 -24.29 -10.50
N HIS A 358 5.15 -23.53 -10.73
CA HIS A 358 3.80 -24.04 -10.96
C HIS A 358 3.23 -23.55 -12.30
N PRO A 359 3.36 -24.33 -13.39
CA PRO A 359 2.92 -23.91 -14.74
C PRO A 359 1.43 -23.55 -14.84
N ASP A 360 0.59 -24.11 -13.95
CA ASP A 360 -0.86 -23.86 -13.91
C ASP A 360 -1.22 -22.58 -13.15
N PHE A 361 -0.25 -21.92 -12.49
CA PHE A 361 -0.45 -20.63 -11.85
C PHE A 361 -0.32 -19.48 -12.85
N PRO A 362 -0.88 -18.29 -12.57
CA PRO A 362 -0.66 -17.13 -13.39
C PRO A 362 0.84 -16.84 -13.58
N SER A 363 1.25 -16.67 -14.85
CA SER A 363 2.67 -16.48 -15.18
C SER A 363 3.23 -15.18 -14.63
N THR A 364 4.40 -15.26 -14.02
CA THR A 364 5.19 -14.13 -13.52
C THR A 364 6.36 -13.77 -14.42
N VAL A 365 6.44 -14.35 -15.62
CA VAL A 365 7.52 -14.10 -16.58
C VAL A 365 7.32 -12.76 -17.27
N LEU A 366 8.33 -11.89 -17.18
CA LEU A 366 8.43 -10.65 -17.93
C LEU A 366 9.51 -10.79 -19.01
N LYS A 367 9.17 -10.44 -20.26
CA LYS A 367 10.07 -10.56 -21.43
C LYS A 367 10.53 -9.18 -21.91
N PRO A 368 11.71 -9.08 -22.57
CA PRO A 368 12.14 -7.86 -23.24
C PRO A 368 11.04 -7.34 -24.19
N GLY A 369 10.84 -6.02 -24.18
CA GLY A 369 9.79 -5.36 -24.97
C GLY A 369 8.40 -5.41 -24.35
N GLN A 370 8.16 -6.21 -23.31
CA GLN A 370 6.94 -6.17 -22.53
C GLN A 370 7.05 -5.13 -21.40
N LYS A 371 5.90 -4.58 -20.99
CA LYS A 371 5.79 -3.72 -19.81
C LYS A 371 4.89 -4.42 -18.79
N PHE A 372 5.43 -4.69 -17.61
CA PHE A 372 4.65 -5.08 -16.45
C PHE A 372 3.87 -3.87 -15.96
N GLY A 373 2.64 -4.07 -15.50
CA GLY A 373 1.83 -3.05 -14.87
C GLY A 373 0.86 -3.66 -13.87
N SER A 374 0.85 -3.13 -12.65
CA SER A 374 -0.06 -3.52 -11.59
C SER A 374 -0.53 -2.30 -10.81
N THR A 375 -1.73 -2.36 -10.26
CA THR A 375 -2.31 -1.30 -9.43
C THR A 375 -2.95 -1.90 -8.20
N THR A 376 -2.67 -1.30 -7.03
CA THR A 376 -3.36 -1.57 -5.77
C THR A 376 -3.86 -0.26 -5.18
N ILE A 377 -5.09 -0.24 -4.66
CA ILE A 377 -5.70 0.95 -4.04
C ILE A 377 -6.24 0.54 -2.68
N TYR A 378 -5.74 1.17 -1.63
CA TYR A 378 -6.31 1.12 -0.29
C TYR A 378 -7.23 2.32 -0.11
N LYS A 379 -8.54 2.09 -0.09
CA LYS A 379 -9.56 3.13 0.02
C LYS A 379 -10.19 3.11 1.41
N PHE A 380 -10.22 4.27 2.06
CA PHE A 380 -10.70 4.41 3.44
C PHE A 380 -12.02 5.18 3.50
N SER A 381 -12.89 4.69 4.37
CA SER A 381 -14.16 5.33 4.74
C SER A 381 -14.51 4.99 6.19
N THR A 382 -15.67 5.46 6.67
CA THR A 382 -16.19 5.12 8.00
C THR A 382 -17.65 4.66 7.94
N LYS A 383 -18.06 3.81 8.86
CA LYS A 383 -19.44 3.38 9.09
C LYS A 383 -19.76 3.16 10.57
#